data_816684c0964e9d0412f333f4dbff8b09
#
_entry.id   816684c0964e9d0412f333f4dbff8b09
#
_cell.length_a   1.000
_cell.length_b   1.000
_cell.length_c   1.000
_cell.angle_alpha   90.00
_cell.angle_beta   90.00
_cell.angle_gamma   90.00
#
_symmetry.space_group_name_H-M   'P 1'
#
loop_
_entity.id
_entity.type
_entity.pdbx_description
1 polymer ?
#
loop_
_entity_poly.entity_id
_entity_poly.type
_entity_poly.pdbx_seq_one_letter_code
_entity_poly.pdbx_strand_id
1 'polypeptide(L)'
;MIGNKIKEHRVGQGLSLRDLGKMTGLTASFLSQIENDLTEPSITSLQKIATALKVPMFTFLNDNFQTEQVVKRDSRQKLSFPNPHLTYELLTGNLNRQMAGFMIQLKSGESHNTQQLYRATEEMMYVIQGELEIQVGENKHHLNPGDSIYYEGAQLTGFSAVGTEDLKILCVITPPVL
;
A
#
# COMPACT_ATOMS: atom_id res chain seq x y z
N MET A 1 -9.50 -9.76 -14.69
CA MET A 1 -9.54 -8.68 -15.70
C MET A 1 -9.89 -7.37 -15.01
N ILE A 2 -9.35 -6.24 -15.47
CA ILE A 2 -9.45 -4.91 -14.82
C ILE A 2 -10.91 -4.47 -14.66
N GLY A 3 -11.73 -4.67 -15.69
CA GLY A 3 -13.12 -4.22 -15.71
C GLY A 3 -13.98 -4.84 -14.62
N ASN A 4 -13.82 -6.14 -14.39
CA ASN A 4 -14.58 -6.84 -13.34
C ASN A 4 -14.25 -6.30 -11.94
N LYS A 5 -12.99 -6.00 -11.67
CA LYS A 5 -12.58 -5.41 -10.37
C LYS A 5 -13.17 -4.03 -10.16
N ILE A 6 -13.17 -3.18 -11.20
CA ILE A 6 -13.81 -1.86 -11.14
C ILE A 6 -15.29 -2.01 -10.81
N LYS A 7 -15.98 -2.93 -11.50
CA LYS A 7 -17.40 -3.22 -11.28
C LYS A 7 -17.69 -3.70 -9.86
N GLU A 8 -16.88 -4.63 -9.33
CA GLU A 8 -17.02 -5.14 -7.96
C GLU A 8 -16.90 -4.02 -6.93
N HIS A 9 -15.88 -3.16 -7.05
CA HIS A 9 -15.70 -2.03 -6.14
C HIS A 9 -16.83 -1.00 -6.25
N ARG A 10 -17.29 -0.69 -7.47
CA ARG A 10 -18.42 0.23 -7.68
C ARG A 10 -19.71 -0.31 -7.06
N VAL A 11 -20.05 -1.56 -7.36
CA VAL A 11 -21.28 -2.20 -6.85
C VAL A 11 -21.21 -2.36 -5.34
N GLY A 12 -20.04 -2.74 -4.78
CA GLY A 12 -19.83 -2.87 -3.34
C GLY A 12 -20.01 -1.54 -2.59
N GLN A 13 -19.85 -0.39 -3.27
CA GLN A 13 -20.13 0.94 -2.73
C GLN A 13 -21.55 1.45 -3.05
N GLY A 14 -22.40 0.64 -3.69
CA GLY A 14 -23.76 1.01 -4.07
C GLY A 14 -23.86 2.06 -5.18
N LEU A 15 -22.77 2.30 -5.93
CA LEU A 15 -22.71 3.32 -6.97
C LEU A 15 -23.25 2.79 -8.30
N SER A 16 -24.08 3.63 -8.99
CA SER A 16 -24.42 3.38 -10.38
C SER A 16 -23.28 3.79 -11.33
N LEU A 17 -23.31 3.33 -12.59
CA LEU A 17 -22.37 3.82 -13.62
C LEU A 17 -22.46 5.34 -13.83
N ARG A 18 -23.67 5.92 -13.65
CA ARG A 18 -23.87 7.38 -13.75
C ARG A 18 -23.22 8.12 -12.59
N ASP A 19 -23.27 7.56 -11.38
CA ASP A 19 -22.65 8.17 -10.21
C ASP A 19 -21.12 8.15 -10.34
N LEU A 20 -20.55 7.01 -10.73
CA LEU A 20 -19.12 6.90 -11.00
C LEU A 20 -18.70 7.83 -12.16
N GLY A 21 -19.53 7.97 -13.19
CA GLY A 21 -19.31 8.91 -14.28
C GLY A 21 -19.23 10.37 -13.83
N LYS A 22 -20.14 10.80 -12.96
CA LYS A 22 -20.11 12.16 -12.36
C LYS A 22 -18.84 12.39 -11.54
N MET A 23 -18.40 11.39 -10.77
CA MET A 23 -17.23 11.49 -9.91
C MET A 23 -15.90 11.53 -10.70
N THR A 24 -15.84 10.82 -11.83
CA THR A 24 -14.61 10.66 -12.64
C THR A 24 -14.52 11.63 -13.81
N GLY A 25 -15.66 12.24 -14.22
CA GLY A 25 -15.78 12.99 -15.48
C GLY A 25 -15.75 12.08 -16.71
N LEU A 26 -15.96 10.76 -16.56
CA LEU A 26 -16.05 9.80 -17.65
C LEU A 26 -17.53 9.51 -17.98
N THR A 27 -17.82 9.13 -19.23
CA THR A 27 -19.19 8.78 -19.60
C THR A 27 -19.59 7.42 -19.04
N ALA A 28 -20.86 7.25 -18.67
CA ALA A 28 -21.37 5.97 -18.19
C ALA A 28 -21.22 4.83 -19.24
N SER A 29 -21.30 5.18 -20.53
CA SER A 29 -21.07 4.25 -21.63
C SER A 29 -19.63 3.76 -21.67
N PHE A 30 -18.64 4.66 -21.54
CA PHE A 30 -17.23 4.32 -21.50
C PHE A 30 -16.89 3.46 -20.27
N LEU A 31 -17.41 3.81 -19.09
CA LEU A 31 -17.27 3.01 -17.88
C LEU A 31 -17.88 1.61 -18.05
N SER A 32 -19.05 1.50 -18.70
CA SER A 32 -19.67 0.19 -19.01
C SER A 32 -18.78 -0.66 -19.93
N GLN A 33 -18.17 -0.04 -20.93
CA GLN A 33 -17.25 -0.75 -21.84
C GLN A 33 -16.02 -1.26 -21.08
N ILE A 34 -15.46 -0.44 -20.18
CA ILE A 34 -14.34 -0.87 -19.33
C ILE A 34 -14.77 -2.02 -18.42
N GLU A 35 -15.90 -1.91 -17.71
CA GLU A 35 -16.37 -2.93 -16.77
C GLU A 35 -16.70 -4.29 -17.43
N ASN A 36 -16.99 -4.28 -18.73
CA ASN A 36 -17.20 -5.50 -19.52
C ASN A 36 -15.96 -5.93 -20.32
N ASP A 37 -14.80 -5.33 -20.04
CA ASP A 37 -13.51 -5.60 -20.70
C ASP A 37 -13.57 -5.44 -22.24
N LEU A 38 -14.47 -4.59 -22.74
CA LEU A 38 -14.60 -4.24 -24.17
C LEU A 38 -13.60 -3.17 -24.59
N THR A 39 -13.05 -2.42 -23.65
CA THR A 39 -12.00 -1.42 -23.86
C THR A 39 -11.11 -1.32 -22.64
N GLU A 40 -9.83 -1.06 -22.86
CA GLU A 40 -8.87 -0.84 -21.78
C GLU A 40 -8.85 0.64 -21.39
N PRO A 41 -8.91 0.96 -20.08
CA PRO A 41 -8.76 2.34 -19.63
C PRO A 41 -7.31 2.80 -19.80
N SER A 42 -7.11 4.06 -20.18
CA SER A 42 -5.78 4.68 -20.06
C SER A 42 -5.37 4.77 -18.58
N ILE A 43 -4.07 4.91 -18.30
CA ILE A 43 -3.55 5.10 -16.92
C ILE A 43 -4.27 6.27 -16.24
N THR A 44 -4.47 7.38 -16.95
CA THR A 44 -5.18 8.55 -16.43
C THR A 44 -6.64 8.24 -16.09
N SER A 45 -7.34 7.47 -16.95
CA SER A 45 -8.72 7.07 -16.69
C SER A 45 -8.79 6.11 -15.50
N LEU A 46 -7.86 5.16 -15.42
CA LEU A 46 -7.77 4.20 -14.31
C LEU A 46 -7.50 4.91 -12.98
N GLN A 47 -6.62 5.92 -12.97
CA GLN A 47 -6.34 6.73 -11.79
C GLN A 47 -7.57 7.53 -11.32
N LYS A 48 -8.33 8.14 -12.25
CA LYS A 48 -9.59 8.82 -11.92
C LYS A 48 -10.61 7.86 -11.29
N ILE A 49 -10.75 6.66 -11.85
CA ILE A 49 -11.63 5.61 -11.32
C ILE A 49 -11.19 5.16 -9.93
N ALA A 50 -9.90 4.89 -9.75
CA ALA A 50 -9.31 4.50 -8.47
C ALA A 50 -9.57 5.55 -7.39
N THR A 51 -9.31 6.82 -7.71
CA THR A 51 -9.55 7.95 -6.79
C THR A 51 -11.03 8.08 -6.42
N ALA A 52 -11.93 7.97 -7.40
CA ALA A 52 -13.38 8.06 -7.18
C ALA A 52 -13.89 6.90 -6.29
N LEU A 53 -13.38 5.70 -6.51
CA LEU A 53 -13.71 4.51 -5.72
C LEU A 53 -12.93 4.42 -4.40
N LYS A 54 -12.03 5.38 -4.13
CA LYS A 54 -11.19 5.44 -2.92
C LYS A 54 -10.35 4.17 -2.73
N VAL A 55 -9.83 3.62 -3.81
CA VAL A 55 -8.94 2.46 -3.80
C VAL A 55 -7.63 2.80 -4.53
N PRO A 56 -6.51 2.20 -4.14
CA PRO A 56 -5.24 2.36 -4.88
C PRO A 56 -5.37 1.85 -6.32
N MET A 57 -4.77 2.54 -7.28
CA MET A 57 -4.85 2.19 -8.71
C MET A 57 -4.34 0.77 -9.00
N PHE A 58 -3.29 0.33 -8.32
CA PHE A 58 -2.72 -1.02 -8.51
C PHE A 58 -3.70 -2.14 -8.15
N THR A 59 -4.76 -1.87 -7.36
CA THR A 59 -5.87 -2.80 -7.07
C THR A 59 -6.46 -3.37 -8.37
N PHE A 60 -6.50 -2.57 -9.41
CA PHE A 60 -7.04 -2.97 -10.70
C PHE A 60 -6.01 -3.66 -11.60
N LEU A 61 -4.73 -3.37 -11.43
CA LEU A 61 -3.66 -3.82 -12.32
C LEU A 61 -3.13 -5.23 -12.01
N ASN A 62 -3.35 -5.73 -10.79
CA ASN A 62 -2.75 -6.98 -10.34
C ASN A 62 -3.79 -8.10 -10.26
N ASP A 63 -3.68 -9.13 -11.12
CA ASP A 63 -4.60 -10.29 -11.14
C ASP A 63 -4.29 -11.33 -10.06
N ASN A 64 -3.15 -11.20 -9.38
CA ASN A 64 -2.66 -12.18 -8.42
C ASN A 64 -3.04 -11.87 -6.96
N PHE A 65 -4.08 -11.08 -6.71
CA PHE A 65 -4.57 -10.92 -5.32
C PHE A 65 -5.29 -12.21 -4.89
N GLN A 66 -4.51 -13.13 -4.37
CA GLN A 66 -5.03 -14.34 -3.76
C GLN A 66 -5.87 -13.94 -2.54
N THR A 67 -7.09 -14.46 -2.49
CA THR A 67 -7.94 -14.45 -1.29
C THR A 67 -7.40 -15.40 -0.21
N GLU A 68 -6.22 -15.94 -0.40
CA GLU A 68 -5.58 -16.86 0.53
C GLU A 68 -5.32 -16.20 1.86
N GLN A 69 -5.79 -16.84 2.93
CA GLN A 69 -5.55 -16.40 4.30
C GLN A 69 -4.09 -16.61 4.72
N VAL A 70 -3.39 -17.51 4.03
CA VAL A 70 -2.00 -17.87 4.32
C VAL A 70 -1.09 -17.38 3.22
N VAL A 71 -0.13 -16.53 3.55
CA VAL A 71 0.95 -16.11 2.66
C VAL A 71 2.23 -16.82 3.06
N LYS A 72 2.66 -17.79 2.28
CA LYS A 72 3.92 -18.50 2.53
C LYS A 72 5.11 -17.60 2.22
N ARG A 73 6.22 -17.78 2.97
CA ARG A 73 7.43 -16.95 2.84
C ARG A 73 7.91 -16.83 1.39
N ASP A 74 7.92 -17.95 0.67
CA ASP A 74 8.49 -18.03 -0.68
C ASP A 74 7.55 -17.47 -1.77
N SER A 75 6.28 -17.18 -1.41
CA SER A 75 5.27 -16.61 -2.32
C SER A 75 4.95 -15.14 -2.03
N ARG A 76 5.70 -14.48 -1.12
CA ARG A 76 5.48 -13.07 -0.78
C ARG A 76 5.74 -12.17 -1.97
N GLN A 77 4.83 -11.26 -2.19
CA GLN A 77 5.05 -10.19 -3.18
C GLN A 77 6.07 -9.20 -2.64
N LYS A 78 7.06 -8.88 -3.48
CA LYS A 78 8.08 -7.87 -3.17
C LYS A 78 7.72 -6.57 -3.87
N LEU A 79 7.76 -5.48 -3.13
CA LEU A 79 7.62 -4.15 -3.69
C LEU A 79 9.01 -3.60 -4.01
N SER A 80 9.18 -3.11 -5.23
CA SER A 80 10.43 -2.50 -5.67
C SER A 80 10.39 -1.00 -5.43
N PHE A 81 11.43 -0.48 -4.79
CA PHE A 81 11.66 0.94 -4.56
C PHE A 81 12.92 1.39 -5.30
N PRO A 82 13.09 2.72 -5.52
CA PRO A 82 14.32 3.24 -6.10
C PRO A 82 15.57 2.94 -5.26
N ASN A 83 15.42 2.76 -3.92
CA ASN A 83 16.50 2.35 -3.05
C ASN A 83 16.73 0.83 -3.14
N PRO A 84 17.86 0.35 -3.71
CA PRO A 84 18.14 -1.07 -3.87
C PRO A 84 18.41 -1.80 -2.54
N HIS A 85 18.66 -1.05 -1.46
CA HIS A 85 18.96 -1.56 -0.13
C HIS A 85 17.71 -1.70 0.75
N LEU A 86 16.53 -1.32 0.21
CA LEU A 86 15.23 -1.38 0.85
C LEU A 86 14.35 -2.42 0.16
N THR A 87 13.81 -3.33 0.95
CA THR A 87 12.87 -4.34 0.46
C THR A 87 11.62 -4.35 1.32
N TYR A 88 10.45 -4.33 0.69
CA TYR A 88 9.16 -4.58 1.32
C TYR A 88 8.59 -5.89 0.79
N GLU A 89 8.27 -6.81 1.68
CA GLU A 89 7.55 -8.04 1.35
C GLU A 89 6.15 -7.98 1.95
N LEU A 90 5.11 -8.13 1.11
CA LEU A 90 3.73 -8.13 1.56
C LEU A 90 3.44 -9.43 2.34
N LEU A 91 2.97 -9.29 3.58
CA LEU A 91 2.61 -10.41 4.47
C LEU A 91 1.12 -10.75 4.41
N THR A 92 0.30 -9.85 3.89
CA THR A 92 -1.13 -10.06 3.67
C THR A 92 -1.38 -10.42 2.21
N GLY A 93 -2.38 -11.25 1.94
CA GLY A 93 -2.64 -11.75 0.58
C GLY A 93 -3.03 -10.66 -0.41
N ASN A 94 -3.53 -9.52 0.06
CA ASN A 94 -3.86 -8.35 -0.76
C ASN A 94 -3.93 -7.08 0.08
N LEU A 95 -4.03 -5.93 -0.61
CA LEU A 95 -4.12 -4.59 -0.03
C LEU A 95 -5.56 -4.04 0.00
N ASN A 96 -6.55 -4.84 -0.39
CA ASN A 96 -7.97 -4.43 -0.47
C ASN A 96 -8.72 -4.65 0.85
N ARG A 97 -8.02 -4.98 1.92
CA ARG A 97 -8.60 -5.16 3.24
C ARG A 97 -8.35 -3.95 4.12
N GLN A 98 -8.82 -4.00 5.37
CA GLN A 98 -8.71 -2.88 6.31
C GLN A 98 -7.27 -2.65 6.79
N MET A 99 -6.42 -3.67 6.71
CA MET A 99 -5.01 -3.56 7.09
C MET A 99 -4.10 -4.32 6.15
N ALA A 100 -2.86 -3.88 6.02
CA ALA A 100 -1.78 -4.59 5.37
C ALA A 100 -0.60 -4.77 6.31
N GLY A 101 0.06 -5.92 6.22
CA GLY A 101 1.30 -6.21 6.92
C GLY A 101 2.46 -6.31 5.94
N PHE A 102 3.59 -5.74 6.30
CA PHE A 102 4.82 -5.77 5.53
C PHE A 102 5.99 -6.24 6.37
N MET A 103 6.86 -7.03 5.76
CA MET A 103 8.21 -7.23 6.25
C MET A 103 9.11 -6.24 5.53
N ILE A 104 9.71 -5.32 6.26
CA ILE A 104 10.64 -4.32 5.75
C ILE A 104 12.05 -4.76 6.12
N GLN A 105 12.96 -4.70 5.14
CA GLN A 105 14.38 -4.92 5.36
C GLN A 105 15.14 -3.73 4.78
N LEU A 106 16.08 -3.20 5.57
CA LEU A 106 16.95 -2.11 5.18
C LEU A 106 18.39 -2.46 5.58
N LYS A 107 19.32 -2.27 4.67
CA LYS A 107 20.74 -2.54 4.94
C LYS A 107 21.27 -1.62 6.03
N SER A 108 22.19 -2.16 6.85
CA SER A 108 22.91 -1.39 7.87
C SER A 108 23.55 -0.13 7.29
N GLY A 109 23.39 1.00 8.00
CA GLY A 109 23.88 2.32 7.59
C GLY A 109 23.03 3.04 6.56
N GLU A 110 21.97 2.42 6.04
CA GLU A 110 21.08 3.00 5.05
C GLU A 110 19.89 3.72 5.70
N SER A 111 19.33 4.67 4.95
CA SER A 111 18.15 5.43 5.36
C SER A 111 17.09 5.44 4.27
N HIS A 112 15.85 5.64 4.68
CA HIS A 112 14.71 5.79 3.79
C HIS A 112 13.88 6.99 4.23
N ASN A 113 13.76 7.97 3.33
CA ASN A 113 12.84 9.10 3.50
C ASN A 113 11.49 8.72 2.92
N THR A 114 10.44 8.86 3.69
CA THR A 114 9.08 8.57 3.25
C THR A 114 8.48 9.78 2.56
N GLN A 115 7.70 9.54 1.51
CA GLN A 115 6.83 10.57 0.97
C GLN A 115 5.60 10.69 1.85
N GLN A 116 5.17 11.92 2.11
CA GLN A 116 3.99 12.19 2.92
C GLN A 116 2.76 11.52 2.28
N LEU A 117 2.08 10.68 3.04
CA LEU A 117 0.87 10.02 2.58
C LEU A 117 -0.30 11.02 2.54
N TYR A 118 -1.06 11.00 1.45
CA TYR A 118 -2.24 11.87 1.29
C TYR A 118 -3.46 11.40 2.08
N ARG A 119 -3.40 10.23 2.73
CA ARG A 119 -4.47 9.67 3.55
C ARG A 119 -3.99 9.49 4.97
N ALA A 120 -4.90 9.72 5.91
CA ALA A 120 -4.66 9.36 7.29
C ALA A 120 -4.56 7.84 7.41
N THR A 121 -3.42 7.35 7.85
CA THR A 121 -3.17 5.96 8.19
C THR A 121 -2.73 5.86 9.63
N GLU A 122 -3.03 4.74 10.25
CA GLU A 122 -2.42 4.35 11.52
C GLU A 122 -1.42 3.24 11.24
N GLU A 123 -0.24 3.37 11.79
CA GLU A 123 0.87 2.48 11.51
C GLU A 123 1.53 1.99 12.79
N MET A 124 1.96 0.75 12.76
CA MET A 124 2.77 0.16 13.82
C MET A 124 4.00 -0.49 13.20
N MET A 125 5.17 -0.20 13.76
CA MET A 125 6.40 -0.94 13.47
C MET A 125 6.87 -1.70 14.70
N TYR A 126 7.33 -2.94 14.49
CA TYR A 126 7.95 -3.79 15.50
C TYR A 126 9.32 -4.24 14.98
N VAL A 127 10.36 -3.97 15.74
CA VAL A 127 11.75 -4.31 15.37
C VAL A 127 12.01 -5.79 15.66
N ILE A 128 12.36 -6.55 14.63
CA ILE A 128 12.69 -7.97 14.74
C ILE A 128 14.20 -8.16 14.89
N GLN A 129 14.99 -7.35 14.14
CA GLN A 129 16.46 -7.47 14.08
C GLN A 129 17.05 -6.12 13.71
N GLY A 130 18.28 -5.85 14.16
CA GLY A 130 18.97 -4.58 13.94
C GLY A 130 18.40 -3.46 14.81
N GLU A 131 18.86 -2.25 14.59
CA GLU A 131 18.47 -1.07 15.35
C GLU A 131 17.80 -0.07 14.41
N LEU A 132 16.62 0.39 14.82
CA LEU A 132 15.80 1.35 14.06
C LEU A 132 15.93 2.75 14.66
N GLU A 133 16.29 3.71 13.83
CA GLU A 133 16.09 5.11 14.13
C GLU A 133 14.95 5.63 13.25
N ILE A 134 13.90 6.20 13.84
CA ILE A 134 12.69 6.63 13.14
C ILE A 134 12.31 8.05 13.55
N GLN A 135 11.94 8.86 12.55
CA GLN A 135 11.49 10.24 12.74
C GLN A 135 9.97 10.32 12.55
N VAL A 136 9.26 10.65 13.63
CA VAL A 136 7.80 10.83 13.65
C VAL A 136 7.48 12.24 14.11
N GLY A 137 6.97 13.07 13.21
CA GLY A 137 6.84 14.50 13.45
C GLY A 137 8.20 15.14 13.78
N GLU A 138 8.25 15.84 14.90
CA GLU A 138 9.49 16.49 15.37
C GLU A 138 10.36 15.54 16.24
N ASN A 139 9.85 14.37 16.59
CA ASN A 139 10.51 13.46 17.50
C ASN A 139 11.28 12.37 16.78
N LYS A 140 12.48 12.11 17.24
CA LYS A 140 13.35 11.04 16.81
C LYS A 140 13.39 9.96 17.89
N HIS A 141 13.14 8.72 17.47
CA HIS A 141 13.11 7.57 18.37
C HIS A 141 14.15 6.54 17.92
N HIS A 142 14.79 5.91 18.91
CA HIS A 142 15.70 4.78 18.70
C HIS A 142 15.07 3.53 19.31
N LEU A 143 14.94 2.47 18.50
CA LEU A 143 14.30 1.22 18.89
C LEU A 143 15.24 0.04 18.68
N ASN A 144 15.26 -0.85 19.66
CA ASN A 144 16.00 -2.09 19.65
C ASN A 144 15.12 -3.28 19.27
N PRO A 145 15.66 -4.45 18.96
CA PRO A 145 14.87 -5.67 18.75
C PRO A 145 13.92 -5.94 19.91
N GLY A 146 12.65 -6.15 19.59
CA GLY A 146 11.56 -6.32 20.56
C GLY A 146 10.77 -5.05 20.85
N ASP A 147 11.28 -3.87 20.52
CA ASP A 147 10.54 -2.62 20.68
C ASP A 147 9.54 -2.41 19.55
N SER A 148 8.52 -1.61 19.85
CA SER A 148 7.51 -1.19 18.87
C SER A 148 7.19 0.29 18.99
N ILE A 149 6.74 0.87 17.87
CA ILE A 149 6.24 2.23 17.80
C ILE A 149 4.91 2.23 17.03
N TYR A 150 3.96 3.03 17.52
CA TYR A 150 2.68 3.30 16.89
C TYR A 150 2.58 4.79 16.59
N TYR A 151 2.12 5.15 15.38
CA TYR A 151 2.06 6.54 14.93
C TYR A 151 1.04 6.73 13.81
N GLU A 152 0.62 7.97 13.60
CA GLU A 152 -0.13 8.37 12.40
C GLU A 152 0.84 8.45 11.21
N GLY A 153 0.56 7.73 10.13
CA GLY A 153 1.46 7.62 8.98
C GLY A 153 1.82 8.96 8.33
N ALA A 154 0.94 9.96 8.42
CA ALA A 154 1.22 11.32 7.97
C ALA A 154 2.37 12.01 8.73
N GLN A 155 2.73 11.50 9.92
CA GLN A 155 3.80 12.05 10.73
C GLN A 155 5.16 11.39 10.44
N LEU A 156 5.18 10.25 9.73
CA LEU A 156 6.42 9.58 9.38
C LEU A 156 7.18 10.37 8.31
N THR A 157 8.39 10.80 8.62
CA THR A 157 9.27 11.50 7.68
C THR A 157 10.40 10.62 7.15
N GLY A 158 10.78 9.59 7.91
CA GLY A 158 11.79 8.64 7.47
C GLY A 158 12.27 7.72 8.58
N PHE A 159 13.07 6.74 8.21
CA PHE A 159 13.71 5.83 9.14
C PHE A 159 15.06 5.36 8.61
N SER A 160 15.92 4.88 9.51
CA SER A 160 17.28 4.45 9.21
C SER A 160 17.62 3.15 9.95
N ALA A 161 18.42 2.32 9.31
CA ALA A 161 19.09 1.19 9.96
C ALA A 161 20.38 1.68 10.59
N VAL A 162 20.43 1.75 11.91
CA VAL A 162 21.63 2.14 12.66
C VAL A 162 22.30 0.89 13.24
N GLY A 163 23.52 1.05 13.73
CA GLY A 163 24.30 -0.11 14.19
C GLY A 163 24.94 -0.90 13.04
N THR A 164 25.34 -2.15 13.30
CA THR A 164 26.11 -2.98 12.36
C THR A 164 25.33 -4.08 11.67
N GLU A 165 24.11 -4.32 12.10
CA GLU A 165 23.23 -5.35 11.54
C GLU A 165 22.17 -4.75 10.61
N ASP A 166 21.77 -5.52 9.59
CA ASP A 166 20.65 -5.18 8.73
C ASP A 166 19.36 -5.09 9.57
N LEU A 167 18.59 -4.06 9.33
CA LEU A 167 17.32 -3.84 10.01
C LEU A 167 16.23 -4.71 9.40
N LYS A 168 15.41 -5.31 10.26
CA LYS A 168 14.23 -6.07 9.88
C LYS A 168 13.06 -5.68 10.76
N ILE A 169 11.98 -5.22 10.15
CA ILE A 169 10.81 -4.66 10.81
C ILE A 169 9.55 -5.37 10.30
N LEU A 170 8.63 -5.69 11.22
CA LEU A 170 7.23 -5.91 10.88
C LEU A 170 6.52 -4.55 10.91
N CYS A 171 5.92 -4.17 9.80
CA CYS A 171 5.08 -2.96 9.70
C CYS A 171 3.65 -3.36 9.42
N VAL A 172 2.70 -2.75 10.13
CA VAL A 172 1.25 -2.89 9.90
C VAL A 172 0.68 -1.52 9.63
N ILE A 173 -0.13 -1.41 8.57
CA ILE A 173 -0.74 -0.15 8.11
C ILE A 173 -2.26 -0.34 8.00
N THR A 174 -3.03 0.62 8.51
CA THR A 174 -4.48 0.68 8.36
C THR A 174 -4.97 2.12 8.14
N PRO A 175 -5.84 2.39 7.13
CA PRO A 175 -6.08 1.54 5.97
C PRO A 175 -4.84 1.44 5.08
N PRO A 176 -4.69 0.36 4.28
CA PRO A 176 -3.56 0.26 3.36
C PRO A 176 -3.61 1.36 2.32
N VAL A 177 -2.52 2.11 2.19
CA VAL A 177 -2.29 3.12 1.15
C VAL A 177 -0.86 2.92 0.65
N LEU A 178 -0.72 2.80 -0.65
CA LEU A 178 0.57 2.76 -1.35
C LEU A 178 0.49 3.61 -2.60
#